data_9ada43d6dd8e5c7408004f3241adaadf
#
_entry.id   9ada43d6dd8e5c7408004f3241adaadf
#
_cell.length_a   1.000
_cell.length_b   1.000
_cell.length_c   1.000
_cell.angle_alpha   90.00
_cell.angle_beta   90.00
_cell.angle_gamma   90.00
#
_symmetry.space_group_name_H-M   'P 1'
#
loop_
_entity.id
_entity.type
_entity.pdbx_description
1 polymer ?
#
loop_
_entity_poly.entity_id
_entity_poly.type
_entity_poly.pdbx_seq_one_letter_code
_entity_poly.pdbx_strand_id
1 'polypeptide(L)'
;MVDFMLEFIPGHEEHEIRSEFLEKFGIELSESQIGNFKHKYHIKSGTDGGRFKKGQKAHNKGKKVSAETYRKVKPTMFKKGNIPHNHREIGSTRIDTDGYIMIKIAEPNKWQLLQRYVWEKENGRKLLKNECVVFLDGNKSNLEPDNLMAIKRSELARVNKNHRITDDPELTKSGIYVERVKEIIRGKS
;
A
#
# COMPACT_ATOMS: atom_id res chain seq x y z
N MET A 1 11.89 45.72 -7.73
CA MET A 1 10.86 44.79 -7.26
C MET A 1 11.31 43.33 -7.36
N VAL A 2 11.72 42.84 -8.52
CA VAL A 2 12.18 41.45 -8.68
C VAL A 2 13.38 41.15 -7.77
N ASP A 3 14.42 41.98 -7.82
CA ASP A 3 15.62 41.79 -7.02
C ASP A 3 15.33 41.78 -5.51
N PHE A 4 14.43 42.67 -5.06
CA PHE A 4 13.95 42.67 -3.70
C PHE A 4 13.29 41.34 -3.30
N MET A 5 12.41 40.80 -4.15
CA MET A 5 11.75 39.53 -3.89
C MET A 5 12.74 38.35 -3.84
N LEU A 6 13.74 38.36 -4.71
CA LEU A 6 14.79 37.34 -4.75
C LEU A 6 15.62 37.32 -3.45
N GLU A 7 15.91 38.49 -2.91
CA GLU A 7 16.70 38.66 -1.69
C GLU A 7 15.88 38.43 -0.42
N PHE A 8 14.64 38.92 -0.37
CA PHE A 8 13.82 38.95 0.84
C PHE A 8 13.06 37.63 1.10
N ILE A 9 12.62 36.91 0.08
CA ILE A 9 11.84 35.66 0.25
C ILE A 9 12.57 34.60 1.08
N PRO A 10 13.89 34.33 0.90
CA PRO A 10 14.56 33.33 1.71
C PRO A 10 14.59 33.69 3.19
N GLY A 11 14.05 32.82 4.04
CA GLY A 11 14.02 33.00 5.48
C GLY A 11 12.77 33.70 6.04
N HIS A 12 11.89 34.21 5.17
CA HIS A 12 10.69 34.94 5.60
C HIS A 12 9.40 34.14 5.31
N GLU A 13 8.42 34.29 6.19
CA GLU A 13 7.10 33.72 5.99
C GLU A 13 6.25 34.58 5.02
N GLU A 14 5.20 33.99 4.51
CA GLU A 14 4.40 34.60 3.46
C GLU A 14 3.71 35.90 3.88
N HIS A 15 3.27 35.94 5.13
CA HIS A 15 2.67 37.16 5.69
C HIS A 15 3.68 38.30 5.84
N GLU A 16 4.94 38.01 6.20
CA GLU A 16 6.03 38.98 6.29
C GLU A 16 6.37 39.55 4.92
N ILE A 17 6.47 38.67 3.90
CA ILE A 17 6.74 39.07 2.51
C ILE A 17 5.65 40.01 1.99
N ARG A 18 4.38 39.73 2.30
CA ARG A 18 3.26 40.59 1.89
C ARG A 18 3.31 41.96 2.57
N SER A 19 3.54 42.00 3.88
CA SER A 19 3.61 43.24 4.65
C SER A 19 4.73 44.13 4.19
N GLU A 20 5.93 43.59 4.04
CA GLU A 20 7.11 44.35 3.63
C GLU A 20 7.02 44.85 2.19
N PHE A 21 6.45 44.02 1.29
CA PHE A 21 6.25 44.39 -0.11
C PHE A 21 5.21 45.51 -0.24
N LEU A 22 4.14 45.47 0.56
CA LEU A 22 3.13 46.51 0.60
C LEU A 22 3.71 47.84 1.15
N GLU A 23 4.48 47.76 2.21
CA GLU A 23 5.13 48.94 2.81
C GLU A 23 6.10 49.62 1.84
N LYS A 24 6.92 48.81 1.16
CA LYS A 24 7.99 49.30 0.29
C LYS A 24 7.51 49.78 -1.08
N PHE A 25 6.50 49.14 -1.63
CA PHE A 25 6.07 49.37 -3.01
C PHE A 25 4.61 49.84 -3.16
N GLY A 26 3.85 49.86 -2.07
CA GLY A 26 2.42 50.21 -2.10
C GLY A 26 1.51 49.24 -2.84
N ILE A 27 2.00 48.00 -3.09
CA ILE A 27 1.28 47.00 -3.86
C ILE A 27 0.99 45.78 -2.97
N GLU A 28 -0.27 45.38 -2.90
CA GLU A 28 -0.67 44.17 -2.18
C GLU A 28 -0.47 42.93 -3.04
N LEU A 29 0.30 41.95 -2.54
CA LEU A 29 0.50 40.66 -3.21
C LEU A 29 -0.46 39.61 -2.67
N SER A 30 -1.01 38.80 -3.57
CA SER A 30 -1.73 37.59 -3.19
C SER A 30 -0.77 36.43 -2.90
N GLU A 31 -1.24 35.45 -2.13
CA GLU A 31 -0.49 34.21 -1.84
C GLU A 31 -0.06 33.48 -3.14
N SER A 32 -0.99 33.42 -4.11
CA SER A 32 -0.73 32.80 -5.42
C SER A 32 0.39 33.51 -6.20
N GLN A 33 0.47 34.84 -6.11
CA GLN A 33 1.53 35.61 -6.78
C GLN A 33 2.90 35.30 -6.18
N ILE A 34 2.99 35.22 -4.84
CA ILE A 34 4.23 34.85 -4.15
C ILE A 34 4.60 33.40 -4.47
N GLY A 35 3.62 32.49 -4.44
CA GLY A 35 3.84 31.09 -4.80
C GLY A 35 4.36 30.90 -6.23
N ASN A 36 3.73 31.58 -7.20
CA ASN A 36 4.16 31.56 -8.59
C ASN A 36 5.56 32.17 -8.79
N PHE A 37 5.86 33.23 -8.06
CA PHE A 37 7.20 33.84 -8.07
C PHE A 37 8.24 32.87 -7.56
N LYS A 38 8.02 32.26 -6.39
CA LYS A 38 8.90 31.21 -5.82
C LYS A 38 9.13 30.08 -6.81
N HIS A 39 8.07 29.61 -7.46
CA HIS A 39 8.17 28.54 -8.45
C HIS A 39 8.98 28.97 -9.68
N LYS A 40 8.69 30.16 -10.24
CA LYS A 40 9.39 30.69 -11.43
C LYS A 40 10.89 30.85 -11.23
N TYR A 41 11.30 31.31 -10.03
CA TYR A 41 12.71 31.59 -9.73
C TYR A 41 13.37 30.48 -8.88
N HIS A 42 12.69 29.32 -8.69
CA HIS A 42 13.16 28.18 -7.91
C HIS A 42 13.61 28.51 -6.49
N ILE A 43 12.93 29.46 -5.84
CA ILE A 43 13.26 29.94 -4.50
C ILE A 43 12.63 29.01 -3.44
N LYS A 44 13.44 28.54 -2.51
CA LYS A 44 12.98 27.85 -1.31
C LYS A 44 12.84 28.89 -0.20
N SER A 45 11.68 28.92 0.49
CA SER A 45 11.44 29.88 1.59
C SER A 45 12.42 29.70 2.75
N GLY A 46 12.98 28.51 2.95
CA GLY A 46 13.90 28.25 4.06
C GLY A 46 13.23 28.21 5.44
N THR A 47 11.94 28.53 5.52
CA THR A 47 11.17 28.47 6.76
C THR A 47 10.66 27.06 7.03
N ASP A 48 10.59 26.66 8.27
CA ASP A 48 10.12 25.31 8.70
C ASP A 48 8.60 25.10 8.56
N GLY A 49 7.88 26.02 7.92
CA GLY A 49 6.51 25.99 7.41
C GLY A 49 5.55 24.97 8.03
N GLY A 50 5.39 24.96 9.35
CA GLY A 50 4.44 24.05 10.02
C GLY A 50 4.81 22.56 10.02
N ARG A 51 5.99 22.17 9.56
CA ARG A 51 6.42 20.77 9.58
C ARG A 51 6.75 20.31 11.01
N PHE A 52 6.28 19.12 11.36
CA PHE A 52 6.66 18.49 12.62
C PHE A 52 8.16 18.20 12.64
N LYS A 53 8.86 18.65 13.66
CA LYS A 53 10.29 18.36 13.85
C LYS A 53 10.48 16.91 14.28
N LYS A 54 11.55 16.26 13.78
CA LYS A 54 11.90 14.89 14.20
C LYS A 54 12.03 14.83 15.72
N GLY A 55 11.24 13.92 16.35
CA GLY A 55 11.20 13.79 17.82
C GLY A 55 10.21 14.71 18.54
N GLN A 56 9.49 15.58 17.83
CA GLN A 56 8.46 16.42 18.42
C GLN A 56 7.33 15.56 18.99
N LYS A 57 7.04 15.75 20.27
CA LYS A 57 5.90 15.09 20.93
C LYS A 57 4.61 15.82 20.58
N ALA A 58 3.58 15.07 20.14
CA ALA A 58 2.25 15.66 19.95
C ALA A 58 1.78 16.31 21.26
N HIS A 59 1.15 17.50 21.18
CA HIS A 59 0.72 18.28 22.35
C HIS A 59 -0.27 17.55 23.27
N ASN A 60 -0.98 16.56 22.71
CA ASN A 60 -1.97 15.72 23.39
C ASN A 60 -1.44 14.33 23.77
N LYS A 61 -0.16 14.02 23.49
CA LYS A 61 0.42 12.71 23.82
C LYS A 61 0.41 12.47 25.34
N GLY A 62 -0.28 11.40 25.76
CA GLY A 62 -0.42 11.04 27.18
C GLY A 62 -1.48 11.81 27.95
N LYS A 63 -2.17 12.77 27.32
CA LYS A 63 -3.28 13.50 27.96
C LYS A 63 -4.58 12.76 27.72
N LYS A 64 -5.37 12.61 28.77
CA LYS A 64 -6.76 12.11 28.65
C LYS A 64 -7.65 13.22 28.09
N VAL A 65 -8.59 12.84 27.25
CA VAL A 65 -9.61 13.76 26.73
C VAL A 65 -10.41 14.33 27.93
N SER A 66 -10.74 15.63 27.91
CA SER A 66 -11.53 16.25 28.97
C SER A 66 -12.92 15.58 29.10
N ALA A 67 -13.49 15.58 30.30
CA ALA A 67 -14.81 15.00 30.57
C ALA A 67 -15.91 15.63 29.69
N GLU A 68 -15.81 16.93 29.41
CA GLU A 68 -16.74 17.64 28.53
C GLU A 68 -16.61 17.18 27.08
N THR A 69 -15.40 17.16 26.55
CA THR A 69 -15.15 16.66 25.19
C THR A 69 -15.57 15.19 25.05
N TYR A 70 -15.25 14.36 26.07
CA TYR A 70 -15.67 12.96 26.07
C TYR A 70 -17.18 12.80 26.01
N ARG A 71 -17.96 13.60 26.78
CA ARG A 71 -19.42 13.55 26.70
C ARG A 71 -19.95 13.90 25.31
N LYS A 72 -19.36 14.90 24.64
CA LYS A 72 -19.76 15.33 23.29
C LYS A 72 -19.48 14.26 22.24
N VAL A 73 -18.34 13.59 22.31
CA VAL A 73 -17.94 12.59 21.29
C VAL A 73 -18.41 11.15 21.59
N LYS A 74 -18.76 10.84 22.87
CA LYS A 74 -19.20 9.52 23.29
C LYS A 74 -20.34 8.90 22.45
N PRO A 75 -21.36 9.66 22.03
CA PRO A 75 -22.44 9.13 21.19
C PRO A 75 -21.97 8.64 19.83
N THR A 76 -20.94 9.25 19.27
CA THR A 76 -20.38 8.96 17.94
C THR A 76 -19.22 7.99 17.99
N MET A 77 -18.72 7.64 19.17
CA MET A 77 -17.62 6.68 19.33
C MET A 77 -18.05 5.26 18.96
N PHE A 78 -17.16 4.52 18.33
CA PHE A 78 -17.36 3.10 18.10
C PHE A 78 -17.54 2.36 19.43
N LYS A 79 -18.60 1.59 19.54
CA LYS A 79 -18.88 0.74 20.70
C LYS A 79 -18.21 -0.62 20.51
N LYS A 80 -17.76 -1.23 21.62
CA LYS A 80 -17.27 -2.61 21.60
C LYS A 80 -18.34 -3.54 21.02
N GLY A 81 -17.99 -4.33 20.03
CA GLY A 81 -18.93 -5.22 19.33
C GLY A 81 -19.69 -4.57 18.17
N ASN A 82 -19.42 -3.31 17.84
CA ASN A 82 -20.00 -2.68 16.66
C ASN A 82 -19.54 -3.41 15.39
N ILE A 83 -20.48 -3.84 14.58
CA ILE A 83 -20.21 -4.45 13.27
C ILE A 83 -20.25 -3.33 12.23
N PRO A 84 -19.14 -3.09 11.50
CA PRO A 84 -19.13 -2.09 10.44
C PRO A 84 -20.14 -2.40 9.34
N HIS A 85 -20.73 -1.38 8.71
CA HIS A 85 -21.71 -1.55 7.63
C HIS A 85 -21.14 -2.31 6.41
N ASN A 86 -19.83 -2.30 6.23
CA ASN A 86 -19.11 -3.02 5.16
C ASN A 86 -18.57 -4.39 5.62
N HIS A 87 -19.03 -4.89 6.76
CA HIS A 87 -18.69 -6.22 7.25
C HIS A 87 -19.10 -7.28 6.22
N ARG A 88 -18.21 -8.23 6.00
CA ARG A 88 -18.49 -9.41 5.17
C ARG A 88 -18.43 -10.66 6.03
N GLU A 89 -19.32 -11.59 5.79
CA GLU A 89 -19.37 -12.86 6.51
C GLU A 89 -18.23 -13.80 6.09
N ILE A 90 -17.94 -14.81 6.93
CA ILE A 90 -16.98 -15.88 6.61
C ILE A 90 -17.50 -16.62 5.38
N GLY A 91 -16.62 -16.90 4.43
CA GLY A 91 -16.95 -17.49 3.12
C GLY A 91 -17.19 -16.46 2.01
N SER A 92 -17.37 -15.17 2.34
CA SER A 92 -17.47 -14.12 1.31
C SER A 92 -16.20 -14.03 0.50
N THR A 93 -16.34 -13.73 -0.78
CA THR A 93 -15.21 -13.55 -1.71
C THR A 93 -15.06 -12.09 -2.15
N ARG A 94 -13.86 -11.71 -2.54
CA ARG A 94 -13.53 -10.43 -3.18
C ARG A 94 -12.36 -10.62 -4.13
N ILE A 95 -12.25 -9.75 -5.12
CA ILE A 95 -11.07 -9.67 -5.99
C ILE A 95 -10.13 -8.62 -5.39
N ASP A 96 -8.84 -8.91 -5.33
CA ASP A 96 -7.81 -7.96 -4.91
C ASP A 96 -7.32 -7.11 -6.10
N THR A 97 -6.41 -6.16 -5.82
CA THR A 97 -5.85 -5.25 -6.83
C THR A 97 -5.06 -5.98 -7.92
N ASP A 98 -4.52 -7.15 -7.62
CA ASP A 98 -3.74 -7.96 -8.56
C ASP A 98 -4.62 -8.95 -9.34
N GLY A 99 -5.94 -8.90 -9.16
CA GLY A 99 -6.91 -9.75 -9.85
C GLY A 99 -7.05 -11.17 -9.26
N TYR A 100 -6.49 -11.43 -8.07
CA TYR A 100 -6.70 -12.69 -7.37
C TYR A 100 -8.00 -12.70 -6.58
N ILE A 101 -8.67 -13.85 -6.52
CA ILE A 101 -9.85 -14.02 -5.69
C ILE A 101 -9.42 -14.37 -4.27
N MET A 102 -9.94 -13.63 -3.30
CA MET A 102 -9.72 -13.87 -1.88
C MET A 102 -11.01 -14.36 -1.21
N ILE A 103 -10.89 -15.24 -0.24
CA ILE A 103 -11.98 -15.73 0.61
C ILE A 103 -11.75 -15.31 2.06
N LYS A 104 -12.81 -14.88 2.74
CA LYS A 104 -12.76 -14.60 4.18
C LYS A 104 -12.84 -15.92 4.96
N ILE A 105 -11.82 -16.23 5.74
CA ILE A 105 -11.70 -17.51 6.48
C ILE A 105 -11.97 -17.38 7.98
N ALA A 106 -11.86 -16.20 8.56
CA ALA A 106 -12.14 -15.97 9.98
C ALA A 106 -12.39 -14.49 10.29
N GLU A 107 -13.05 -14.26 11.44
CA GLU A 107 -13.23 -12.93 12.01
C GLU A 107 -11.94 -12.43 12.69
N PRO A 108 -11.77 -11.11 12.85
CA PRO A 108 -12.63 -10.04 12.33
C PRO A 108 -12.41 -9.74 10.82
N ASN A 109 -11.23 -10.00 10.27
CA ASN A 109 -10.89 -9.63 8.89
C ASN A 109 -9.75 -10.50 8.33
N LYS A 110 -9.84 -11.81 8.53
CA LYS A 110 -8.82 -12.75 8.06
C LYS A 110 -9.19 -13.30 6.68
N TRP A 111 -8.37 -12.96 5.70
CA TRP A 111 -8.54 -13.33 4.30
C TRP A 111 -7.41 -14.23 3.83
N GLN A 112 -7.72 -15.12 2.89
CA GLN A 112 -6.77 -16.03 2.24
C GLN A 112 -7.05 -16.03 0.73
N LEU A 113 -6.01 -16.24 -0.08
CA LEU A 113 -6.17 -16.45 -1.52
C LEU A 113 -7.03 -17.71 -1.76
N LEU A 114 -8.05 -17.60 -2.62
CA LEU A 114 -9.03 -18.66 -2.83
C LEU A 114 -8.38 -19.91 -3.46
N GLN A 115 -7.43 -19.74 -4.42
CA GLN A 115 -6.68 -20.86 -4.97
C GLN A 115 -5.91 -21.64 -3.91
N ARG A 116 -5.38 -20.96 -2.90
CA ARG A 116 -4.72 -21.62 -1.76
C ARG A 116 -5.72 -22.41 -0.92
N TYR A 117 -6.89 -21.82 -0.64
CA TYR A 117 -7.96 -22.46 0.13
C TYR A 117 -8.48 -23.72 -0.57
N VAL A 118 -8.76 -23.62 -1.89
CA VAL A 118 -9.22 -24.76 -2.71
C VAL A 118 -8.16 -25.87 -2.72
N TRP A 119 -6.90 -25.53 -2.99
CA TRP A 119 -5.82 -26.51 -3.02
C TRP A 119 -5.61 -27.19 -1.65
N GLU A 120 -5.62 -26.44 -0.54
CA GLU A 120 -5.47 -26.99 0.82
C GLU A 120 -6.63 -27.94 1.17
N LYS A 121 -7.84 -27.62 0.73
CA LYS A 121 -9.04 -28.45 0.95
C LYS A 121 -8.95 -29.76 0.16
N GLU A 122 -8.58 -29.70 -1.11
CA GLU A 122 -8.47 -30.87 -1.98
C GLU A 122 -7.35 -31.81 -1.54
N ASN A 123 -6.20 -31.29 -1.16
CA ASN A 123 -5.04 -32.09 -0.78
C ASN A 123 -5.00 -32.47 0.71
N GLY A 124 -5.97 -32.06 1.51
CA GLY A 124 -6.05 -32.40 2.95
C GLY A 124 -4.89 -31.90 3.81
N ARG A 125 -4.07 -30.98 3.30
CA ARG A 125 -2.94 -30.39 4.02
C ARG A 125 -2.81 -28.89 3.80
N LYS A 126 -2.22 -28.20 4.76
CA LYS A 126 -1.86 -26.80 4.61
C LYS A 126 -0.56 -26.65 3.81
N LEU A 127 -0.49 -25.56 3.02
CA LEU A 127 0.75 -25.17 2.35
C LEU A 127 1.84 -24.80 3.37
N LEU A 128 3.06 -25.24 3.10
CA LEU A 128 4.23 -24.83 3.87
C LEU A 128 4.53 -23.35 3.64
N LYS A 129 5.30 -22.74 4.54
CA LYS A 129 5.67 -21.31 4.46
C LYS A 129 6.38 -20.93 3.17
N ASN A 130 7.15 -21.85 2.61
CA ASN A 130 7.92 -21.68 1.38
C ASN A 130 7.19 -22.17 0.13
N GLU A 131 5.94 -22.63 0.23
CA GLU A 131 5.12 -23.06 -0.90
C GLU A 131 4.13 -21.95 -1.33
N CYS A 132 3.75 -21.98 -2.58
CA CYS A 132 2.67 -21.20 -3.18
C CYS A 132 1.92 -22.05 -4.20
N VAL A 133 0.68 -21.67 -4.49
CA VAL A 133 -0.13 -22.30 -5.54
C VAL A 133 -0.03 -21.46 -6.80
N VAL A 134 0.20 -22.10 -7.92
CA VAL A 134 0.20 -21.52 -9.26
C VAL A 134 -0.98 -22.05 -10.06
N PHE A 135 -1.45 -21.26 -11.01
CA PHE A 135 -2.43 -21.65 -12.02
C PHE A 135 -1.66 -22.19 -13.22
N LEU A 136 -1.96 -23.42 -13.61
CA LEU A 136 -1.25 -24.08 -14.69
C LEU A 136 -1.56 -23.45 -16.06
N ASP A 137 -2.77 -22.93 -16.25
CA ASP A 137 -3.21 -22.19 -17.44
C ASP A 137 -2.94 -20.68 -17.38
N GLY A 138 -2.31 -20.18 -16.31
CA GLY A 138 -2.08 -18.77 -16.08
C GLY A 138 -3.35 -17.95 -15.75
N ASN A 139 -4.54 -18.52 -15.80
CA ASN A 139 -5.81 -17.85 -15.56
C ASN A 139 -6.17 -17.84 -14.07
N LYS A 140 -6.11 -16.65 -13.45
CA LYS A 140 -6.39 -16.45 -12.01
C LYS A 140 -7.84 -16.74 -11.60
N SER A 141 -8.75 -16.84 -12.55
CA SER A 141 -10.16 -17.14 -12.32
C SER A 141 -10.49 -18.62 -12.38
N ASN A 142 -9.59 -19.44 -12.94
CA ASN A 142 -9.78 -20.89 -13.06
C ASN A 142 -9.30 -21.59 -11.79
N LEU A 143 -10.23 -21.88 -10.89
CA LEU A 143 -9.99 -22.49 -9.59
C LEU A 143 -10.19 -24.01 -9.56
N GLU A 144 -10.29 -24.64 -10.75
CA GLU A 144 -10.39 -26.09 -10.84
C GLU A 144 -9.17 -26.76 -10.18
N PRO A 145 -9.37 -27.78 -9.33
CA PRO A 145 -8.27 -28.41 -8.58
C PRO A 145 -7.13 -28.89 -9.48
N ASP A 146 -7.46 -29.44 -10.64
CA ASP A 146 -6.47 -29.95 -11.59
C ASP A 146 -5.62 -28.85 -12.23
N ASN A 147 -6.11 -27.59 -12.22
CA ASN A 147 -5.39 -26.41 -12.67
C ASN A 147 -4.49 -25.80 -11.59
N LEU A 148 -4.57 -26.31 -10.36
CA LEU A 148 -3.85 -25.74 -9.21
C LEU A 148 -2.69 -26.62 -8.78
N MET A 149 -1.47 -26.09 -8.82
CA MET A 149 -0.27 -26.83 -8.41
C MET A 149 0.50 -26.08 -7.32
N ALA A 150 0.83 -26.77 -6.23
CA ALA A 150 1.73 -26.24 -5.23
C ALA A 150 3.18 -26.40 -5.64
N ILE A 151 3.94 -25.32 -5.59
CA ILE A 151 5.38 -25.29 -5.86
C ILE A 151 6.11 -24.46 -4.80
N LYS A 152 7.42 -24.65 -4.70
CA LYS A 152 8.25 -23.79 -3.83
C LYS A 152 8.35 -22.38 -4.44
N ARG A 153 8.44 -21.37 -3.60
CA ARG A 153 8.63 -19.96 -4.04
C ARG A 153 9.91 -19.79 -4.85
N SER A 154 10.97 -20.56 -4.53
CA SER A 154 12.21 -20.58 -5.32
C SER A 154 12.00 -21.17 -6.71
N GLU A 155 11.14 -22.19 -6.85
CA GLU A 155 10.75 -22.75 -8.15
C GLU A 155 9.96 -21.74 -8.96
N LEU A 156 8.96 -21.07 -8.33
CA LEU A 156 8.18 -20.03 -8.99
C LEU A 156 9.06 -18.92 -9.58
N ALA A 157 10.08 -18.48 -8.82
CA ALA A 157 11.02 -17.47 -9.31
C ALA A 157 11.75 -17.90 -10.59
N ARG A 158 12.16 -19.18 -10.70
CA ARG A 158 12.79 -19.73 -11.90
C ARG A 158 11.82 -19.91 -13.05
N VAL A 159 10.64 -20.44 -12.75
CA VAL A 159 9.54 -20.62 -13.71
C VAL A 159 9.17 -19.30 -14.37
N ASN A 160 9.01 -18.23 -13.57
CA ASN A 160 8.73 -16.88 -14.07
C ASN A 160 9.91 -16.30 -14.87
N LYS A 161 11.15 -16.45 -14.37
CA LYS A 161 12.36 -15.97 -15.07
C LYS A 161 12.51 -16.60 -16.45
N ASN A 162 12.12 -17.87 -16.59
CA ASN A 162 12.25 -18.64 -17.82
C ASN A 162 10.94 -18.69 -18.63
N HIS A 163 9.94 -17.87 -18.28
CA HIS A 163 8.64 -17.77 -18.98
C HIS A 163 7.98 -19.13 -19.22
N ARG A 164 7.92 -19.98 -18.16
CA ARG A 164 7.37 -21.33 -18.23
C ARG A 164 5.87 -21.42 -17.97
N ILE A 165 5.22 -20.34 -17.55
CA ILE A 165 3.77 -20.27 -17.40
C ILE A 165 3.19 -19.89 -18.76
N THR A 166 2.31 -20.73 -19.27
CA THR A 166 1.63 -20.58 -20.55
C THR A 166 0.12 -20.72 -20.34
N ASP A 167 -0.66 -20.55 -21.37
CA ASP A 167 -2.11 -20.84 -21.41
C ASP A 167 -2.43 -22.34 -21.50
N ASP A 168 -1.43 -23.18 -21.77
CA ASP A 168 -1.54 -24.64 -21.77
C ASP A 168 -1.04 -25.21 -20.43
N PRO A 169 -1.94 -25.86 -19.63
CA PRO A 169 -1.59 -26.44 -18.34
C PRO A 169 -0.49 -27.51 -18.42
N GLU A 170 -0.48 -28.32 -19.45
CA GLU A 170 0.49 -29.42 -19.59
C GLU A 170 1.89 -28.89 -19.94
N LEU A 171 1.98 -27.85 -20.77
CA LEU A 171 3.23 -27.16 -21.05
C LEU A 171 3.78 -26.47 -19.81
N THR A 172 2.92 -25.77 -19.05
CA THR A 172 3.31 -25.13 -17.78
C THR A 172 3.83 -26.16 -16.77
N LYS A 173 3.11 -27.26 -16.61
CA LYS A 173 3.50 -28.36 -15.72
C LYS A 173 4.83 -28.99 -16.09
N SER A 174 5.02 -29.26 -17.38
CA SER A 174 6.29 -29.74 -17.91
C SER A 174 7.43 -28.75 -17.67
N GLY A 175 7.18 -27.45 -17.88
CA GLY A 175 8.12 -26.38 -17.58
C GLY A 175 8.56 -26.34 -16.13
N ILE A 176 7.64 -26.53 -15.18
CA ILE A 176 7.92 -26.62 -13.75
C ILE A 176 8.84 -27.83 -13.46
N TYR A 177 8.53 -29.01 -14.03
CA TYR A 177 9.37 -30.19 -13.84
C TYR A 177 10.78 -30.01 -14.42
N VAL A 178 10.93 -29.36 -15.56
CA VAL A 178 12.24 -29.03 -16.13
C VAL A 178 13.08 -28.18 -15.15
N GLU A 179 12.48 -27.17 -14.53
CA GLU A 179 13.19 -26.33 -13.55
C GLU A 179 13.56 -27.11 -12.27
N ARG A 180 12.75 -28.07 -11.83
CA ARG A 180 13.08 -29.01 -10.74
C ARG A 180 14.29 -29.87 -11.06
N VAL A 181 14.28 -30.49 -12.25
CA VAL A 181 15.40 -31.34 -12.70
C VAL A 181 16.71 -30.54 -12.77
N LYS A 182 16.67 -29.34 -13.35
CA LYS A 182 17.84 -28.45 -13.39
C LYS A 182 18.39 -28.12 -11.99
N GLU A 183 17.53 -27.91 -11.00
CA GLU A 183 17.95 -27.65 -9.61
C GLU A 183 18.65 -28.87 -9.01
N ILE A 184 18.10 -30.08 -9.22
CA ILE A 184 18.68 -31.33 -8.75
C ILE A 184 20.08 -31.55 -9.36
N ILE A 185 20.23 -31.29 -10.65
CA ILE A 185 21.53 -31.42 -11.32
C ILE A 185 22.55 -30.45 -10.76
N ARG A 186 22.16 -29.18 -10.56
CA ARG A 186 23.04 -28.14 -9.98
C ARG A 186 23.43 -28.43 -8.52
N GLY A 187 22.55 -29.04 -7.73
CA GLY A 187 22.83 -29.39 -6.35
C GLY A 187 23.70 -30.62 -6.16
N LYS A 188 24.01 -31.37 -7.25
CA LYS A 188 24.90 -32.52 -7.24
C LYS A 188 26.31 -32.20 -7.78
N SER A 189 26.54 -30.96 -8.21
CA SER A 189 27.84 -30.45 -8.62
C SER A 189 28.47 -29.65 -7.50
#